data_f60fe9a99442463a979a61f145d010f2
#
_entry.id   f60fe9a99442463a979a61f145d010f2
#
_cell.length_a   1.000
_cell.length_b   1.000
_cell.length_c   1.000
_cell.angle_alpha   90.00
_cell.angle_beta   90.00
_cell.angle_gamma   90.00
#
_symmetry.space_group_name_H-M   'P 1'
#
loop_
_entity.id
_entity.type
_entity.pdbx_description
1 polymer ?
#
loop_
_entity_poly.entity_id
_entity_poly.type
_entity_poly.pdbx_seq_one_letter_code
_entity_poly.pdbx_strand_id
1 'polypeptide(L)'
;MATNGTKSHPINLKDNYVQIIDGKSAPTQKSHQGINPATLEKKPPVPVATQDDLNRAVDSARKAYKSWSKVPWEERKQKLFAWADAIEAQKKEFADLLVSEQGKPIAQASGEAEAAIAWVRGQASIDLPEEVVEDSESRKIITRYTPLGVAAAIVPWNFPLMLAAAKIAPALVTGNVIIVKPSPFTPYCGLKLVELAQQFFPPGVVQSLSGDDNLGPWITSHEGIDKISFTGSTNTGKLVMQSAAKTLKRVTLELGGNDAAVVFPDVDIESVAEKVSTLAFMNSGQICLNVKRIYVHESIYEKFRDAIVKHVKNYKLGDGSSEGTSHGPVQNEMQYNRVKTFFDDIEKQGWKVATGGKFDPAPKDGYYIQPTVIDNPPENSRIVVEEPFGPILPILSWKNEDEVIERANDTKLGLGASVWSANIETAERVAKQLEAGTVWVNNHFDITPMAPFGGHKQSGIGAEWGINGLKGFCNVQSLFVSKL
;
A
#
# COMPACT_ATOMS: atom_id res chain seq x y z
N MET A 1 1.01 1.62 -38.15
CA MET A 1 -0.39 1.16 -38.29
C MET A 1 -1.17 1.79 -37.16
N ALA A 2 -2.17 2.60 -37.48
CA ALA A 2 -2.97 3.29 -36.45
C ALA A 2 -3.75 2.24 -35.65
N THR A 3 -3.46 2.15 -34.37
CA THR A 3 -4.22 1.33 -33.43
C THR A 3 -5.63 1.91 -33.34
N ASN A 4 -6.64 1.15 -33.70
CA ASN A 4 -8.04 1.43 -33.33
C ASN A 4 -8.10 1.43 -31.81
N GLY A 5 -7.82 2.57 -31.17
CA GLY A 5 -7.99 2.73 -29.76
C GLY A 5 -9.46 2.54 -29.44
N THR A 6 -9.78 1.51 -28.68
CA THR A 6 -11.10 1.31 -28.07
C THR A 6 -11.40 2.58 -27.26
N LYS A 7 -12.32 3.44 -27.75
CA LYS A 7 -12.74 4.62 -26.98
C LYS A 7 -13.36 4.11 -25.69
N SER A 8 -12.72 4.40 -24.56
CA SER A 8 -13.28 4.10 -23.25
C SER A 8 -14.53 4.95 -23.02
N HIS A 9 -15.51 4.35 -22.37
CA HIS A 9 -16.70 5.09 -21.91
C HIS A 9 -16.53 5.36 -20.40
N PRO A 10 -16.76 6.60 -19.94
CA PRO A 10 -16.74 6.89 -18.52
C PRO A 10 -17.82 6.06 -17.81
N ILE A 11 -17.47 5.55 -16.63
CA ILE A 11 -18.40 4.86 -15.73
C ILE A 11 -18.92 5.82 -14.67
N ASN A 12 -20.07 5.52 -14.08
CA ASN A 12 -20.59 6.29 -12.95
C ASN A 12 -19.84 5.90 -11.65
N LEU A 13 -19.12 6.86 -11.07
CA LEU A 13 -18.35 6.67 -9.83
C LEU A 13 -19.11 7.07 -8.56
N LYS A 14 -20.35 7.56 -8.67
CA LYS A 14 -21.11 8.11 -7.53
C LYS A 14 -22.07 7.13 -6.87
N ASP A 15 -22.51 6.13 -7.62
CA ASP A 15 -23.53 5.17 -7.17
C ASP A 15 -23.32 3.78 -7.81
N ASN A 16 -24.24 2.85 -7.49
CA ASN A 16 -24.29 1.51 -8.06
C ASN A 16 -22.96 0.74 -7.94
N TYR A 17 -22.48 0.57 -6.71
CA TYR A 17 -21.27 -0.17 -6.42
C TYR A 17 -21.56 -1.67 -6.42
N VAL A 18 -20.94 -2.39 -7.36
CA VAL A 18 -21.21 -3.80 -7.63
C VAL A 18 -19.92 -4.62 -7.54
N GLN A 19 -20.02 -5.87 -7.16
CA GLN A 19 -18.98 -6.85 -7.42
C GLN A 19 -19.08 -7.39 -8.85
N ILE A 20 -17.95 -7.79 -9.43
CA ILE A 20 -17.87 -8.28 -10.81
C ILE A 20 -17.43 -9.73 -10.80
N ILE A 21 -18.27 -10.61 -11.38
CA ILE A 21 -17.97 -12.02 -11.60
C ILE A 21 -18.25 -12.33 -13.08
N ASP A 22 -17.27 -12.94 -13.76
CA ASP A 22 -17.37 -13.31 -15.18
C ASP A 22 -17.79 -12.15 -16.09
N GLY A 23 -17.22 -10.95 -15.84
CA GLY A 23 -17.49 -9.74 -16.62
C GLY A 23 -18.86 -9.09 -16.35
N LYS A 24 -19.60 -9.57 -15.36
CA LYS A 24 -20.96 -9.12 -15.05
C LYS A 24 -21.10 -8.67 -13.62
N SER A 25 -22.00 -7.71 -13.39
CA SER A 25 -22.47 -7.37 -12.05
C SER A 25 -23.10 -8.60 -11.39
N ALA A 26 -22.68 -8.87 -10.16
CA ALA A 26 -23.17 -9.99 -9.37
C ALA A 26 -23.81 -9.47 -8.07
N PRO A 27 -25.12 -9.27 -8.05
CA PRO A 27 -25.83 -8.80 -6.86
C PRO A 27 -25.85 -9.87 -5.76
N THR A 28 -25.94 -9.43 -4.51
CA THR A 28 -26.05 -10.28 -3.32
C THR A 28 -27.28 -9.90 -2.49
N GLN A 29 -27.74 -10.85 -1.65
CA GLN A 29 -28.84 -10.58 -0.72
C GLN A 29 -28.40 -9.69 0.45
N LYS A 30 -27.15 -9.84 0.88
CA LYS A 30 -26.57 -9.08 1.99
C LYS A 30 -25.72 -7.94 1.44
N SER A 31 -25.83 -6.78 2.05
CA SER A 31 -24.97 -5.61 1.78
C SER A 31 -24.43 -5.03 3.07
N HIS A 32 -23.34 -4.28 2.98
CA HIS A 32 -22.84 -3.43 4.05
C HIS A 32 -22.63 -2.00 3.53
N GLN A 33 -22.40 -1.06 4.44
CA GLN A 33 -22.15 0.34 4.11
C GLN A 33 -20.84 0.78 4.74
N GLY A 34 -19.96 1.36 3.94
CA GLY A 34 -18.83 2.13 4.47
C GLY A 34 -19.31 3.42 5.13
N ILE A 35 -18.39 4.10 5.78
CA ILE A 35 -18.64 5.38 6.45
C ILE A 35 -17.69 6.41 5.86
N ASN A 36 -18.18 7.62 5.61
CA ASN A 36 -17.33 8.78 5.37
C ASN A 36 -16.65 9.16 6.71
N PRO A 37 -15.35 9.01 6.87
CA PRO A 37 -14.70 9.24 8.16
C PRO A 37 -14.68 10.71 8.59
N ALA A 38 -14.94 11.65 7.65
CA ALA A 38 -14.99 13.08 7.93
C ALA A 38 -16.32 13.55 8.49
N THR A 39 -17.45 12.83 8.19
CA THR A 39 -18.81 13.24 8.59
C THR A 39 -19.55 12.16 9.38
N LEU A 40 -18.99 10.94 9.44
CA LEU A 40 -19.61 9.73 9.98
C LEU A 40 -20.91 9.29 9.25
N GLU A 41 -21.20 9.90 8.11
CA GLU A 41 -22.34 9.52 7.27
C GLU A 41 -22.12 8.18 6.58
N LYS A 42 -23.18 7.39 6.50
CA LYS A 42 -23.15 6.12 5.77
C LYS A 42 -23.07 6.38 4.27
N LYS A 43 -22.19 5.66 3.61
CA LYS A 43 -22.05 5.63 2.16
C LYS A 43 -23.08 4.65 1.52
N PRO A 44 -23.27 4.69 0.20
CA PRO A 44 -24.13 3.73 -0.48
C PRO A 44 -23.77 2.27 -0.15
N PRO A 45 -24.76 1.34 -0.18
CA PRO A 45 -24.51 -0.06 0.12
C PRO A 45 -23.61 -0.71 -0.95
N VAL A 46 -22.78 -1.64 -0.50
CA VAL A 46 -21.96 -2.52 -1.35
C VAL A 46 -22.30 -3.98 -1.06
N PRO A 47 -22.20 -4.89 -2.04
CA PRO A 47 -22.54 -6.29 -1.85
C PRO A 47 -21.61 -6.97 -0.84
N VAL A 48 -22.12 -7.99 -0.13
CA VAL A 48 -21.34 -8.90 0.69
C VAL A 48 -21.35 -10.26 0.00
N ALA A 49 -20.19 -10.63 -0.56
CA ALA A 49 -20.00 -11.89 -1.26
C ALA A 49 -20.23 -13.10 -0.36
N THR A 50 -20.85 -14.12 -0.90
CA THR A 50 -20.98 -15.45 -0.31
C THR A 50 -19.80 -16.33 -0.71
N GLN A 51 -19.66 -17.49 -0.06
CA GLN A 51 -18.68 -18.49 -0.50
C GLN A 51 -18.97 -19.00 -1.91
N ASP A 52 -20.25 -19.09 -2.30
CA ASP A 52 -20.65 -19.47 -3.66
C ASP A 52 -20.23 -18.42 -4.69
N ASP A 53 -20.33 -17.14 -4.36
CA ASP A 53 -19.80 -16.06 -5.21
C ASP A 53 -18.30 -16.20 -5.44
N LEU A 54 -17.54 -16.52 -4.39
CA LEU A 54 -16.11 -16.80 -4.52
C LEU A 54 -15.84 -18.01 -5.41
N ASN A 55 -16.56 -19.11 -5.21
CA ASN A 55 -16.41 -20.33 -6.04
C ASN A 55 -16.67 -20.00 -7.51
N ARG A 56 -17.76 -19.29 -7.82
CA ARG A 56 -18.08 -18.85 -9.20
C ARG A 56 -17.01 -17.93 -9.78
N ALA A 57 -16.48 -17.00 -8.99
CA ALA A 57 -15.40 -16.13 -9.44
C ALA A 57 -14.11 -16.91 -9.73
N VAL A 58 -13.75 -17.88 -8.90
CA VAL A 58 -12.58 -18.75 -9.14
C VAL A 58 -12.77 -19.64 -10.36
N ASP A 59 -13.94 -20.25 -10.56
CA ASP A 59 -14.23 -21.06 -11.74
C ASP A 59 -14.12 -20.24 -13.03
N SER A 60 -14.69 -19.04 -13.03
CA SER A 60 -14.57 -18.09 -14.14
C SER A 60 -13.11 -17.70 -14.39
N ALA A 61 -12.34 -17.40 -13.33
CA ALA A 61 -10.92 -17.06 -13.42
C ALA A 61 -10.11 -18.23 -14.02
N ARG A 62 -10.31 -19.46 -13.53
CA ARG A 62 -9.65 -20.67 -14.06
C ARG A 62 -9.94 -20.89 -15.54
N LYS A 63 -11.15 -20.62 -15.98
CA LYS A 63 -11.55 -20.70 -17.39
C LYS A 63 -10.88 -19.62 -18.23
N ALA A 64 -10.91 -18.36 -17.76
CA ALA A 64 -10.30 -17.22 -18.43
C ALA A 64 -8.77 -17.36 -18.54
N TYR A 65 -8.11 -17.88 -17.52
CA TYR A 65 -6.66 -18.11 -17.50
C TYR A 65 -6.17 -18.94 -18.70
N LYS A 66 -6.92 -19.96 -19.14
CA LYS A 66 -6.53 -20.84 -20.25
C LYS A 66 -6.29 -20.11 -21.57
N SER A 67 -6.99 -19.00 -21.78
CA SER A 67 -6.84 -18.14 -22.96
C SER A 67 -5.95 -16.95 -22.68
N TRP A 68 -6.14 -16.26 -21.53
CA TRP A 68 -5.39 -15.06 -21.19
C TRP A 68 -3.87 -15.29 -21.06
N SER A 69 -3.46 -16.41 -20.46
CA SER A 69 -2.04 -16.76 -20.34
C SER A 69 -1.31 -16.95 -21.68
N LYS A 70 -2.05 -17.14 -22.76
CA LYS A 70 -1.53 -17.29 -24.14
C LYS A 70 -1.54 -16.00 -24.94
N VAL A 71 -2.15 -14.93 -24.43
CA VAL A 71 -2.14 -13.62 -25.07
C VAL A 71 -0.69 -13.11 -25.09
N PRO A 72 -0.19 -12.61 -26.22
CA PRO A 72 1.17 -12.07 -26.31
C PRO A 72 1.45 -10.99 -25.28
N TRP A 73 2.69 -10.95 -24.77
CA TRP A 73 3.12 -9.96 -23.75
C TRP A 73 2.77 -8.54 -24.19
N GLU A 74 3.10 -8.16 -25.41
CA GLU A 74 2.86 -6.84 -25.93
C GLU A 74 1.36 -6.48 -26.01
N GLU A 75 0.50 -7.43 -26.34
CA GLU A 75 -0.94 -7.19 -26.36
C GLU A 75 -1.49 -6.96 -24.92
N ARG A 76 -0.98 -7.68 -23.94
CA ARG A 76 -1.34 -7.45 -22.53
C ARG A 76 -0.90 -6.06 -22.06
N LYS A 77 0.32 -5.61 -22.44
CA LYS A 77 0.81 -4.24 -22.20
C LYS A 77 -0.14 -3.19 -22.77
N GLN A 78 -0.51 -3.33 -24.05
CA GLN A 78 -1.40 -2.37 -24.72
C GLN A 78 -2.75 -2.25 -24.03
N LYS A 79 -3.33 -3.35 -23.55
CA LYS A 79 -4.59 -3.35 -22.79
C LYS A 79 -4.43 -2.62 -21.44
N LEU A 80 -3.30 -2.80 -20.76
CA LEU A 80 -3.00 -2.09 -19.51
C LEU A 80 -2.80 -0.58 -19.74
N PHE A 81 -2.13 -0.17 -20.81
CA PHE A 81 -2.01 1.25 -21.16
C PHE A 81 -3.37 1.88 -21.46
N ALA A 82 -4.21 1.19 -22.25
CA ALA A 82 -5.56 1.67 -22.53
C ALA A 82 -6.44 1.80 -21.27
N TRP A 83 -6.29 0.86 -20.33
CA TRP A 83 -6.95 0.94 -19.03
C TRP A 83 -6.41 2.11 -18.18
N ALA A 84 -5.10 2.34 -18.17
CA ALA A 84 -4.50 3.49 -17.48
C ALA A 84 -5.02 4.83 -18.04
N ASP A 85 -5.17 4.93 -19.36
CA ASP A 85 -5.74 6.12 -20.02
C ASP A 85 -7.19 6.34 -19.61
N ALA A 86 -7.98 5.27 -19.43
CA ALA A 86 -9.35 5.36 -18.93
C ALA A 86 -9.44 5.79 -17.46
N ILE A 87 -8.50 5.34 -16.61
CA ILE A 87 -8.38 5.82 -15.22
C ILE A 87 -8.03 7.31 -15.22
N GLU A 88 -7.08 7.73 -16.07
CA GLU A 88 -6.67 9.13 -16.18
C GLU A 88 -7.82 10.03 -16.62
N ALA A 89 -8.64 9.57 -17.56
CA ALA A 89 -9.82 10.31 -18.02
C ALA A 89 -10.86 10.58 -16.91
N GLN A 90 -10.88 9.77 -15.85
CA GLN A 90 -11.77 9.91 -14.69
C GLN A 90 -10.99 10.17 -13.37
N LYS A 91 -9.76 10.68 -13.47
CA LYS A 91 -8.86 10.89 -12.32
C LYS A 91 -9.50 11.76 -11.24
N LYS A 92 -10.18 12.83 -11.64
CA LYS A 92 -10.82 13.74 -10.70
C LYS A 92 -11.94 13.06 -9.92
N GLU A 93 -12.77 12.30 -10.58
CA GLU A 93 -13.90 11.58 -9.96
C GLU A 93 -13.40 10.48 -9.01
N PHE A 94 -12.31 9.79 -9.34
CA PHE A 94 -11.64 8.88 -8.42
C PHE A 94 -11.07 9.60 -7.20
N ALA A 95 -10.46 10.78 -7.37
CA ALA A 95 -9.96 11.58 -6.25
C ALA A 95 -11.10 12.04 -5.33
N ASP A 96 -12.23 12.51 -5.88
CA ASP A 96 -13.41 12.90 -5.12
C ASP A 96 -13.98 11.69 -4.33
N LEU A 97 -14.00 10.50 -4.94
CA LEU A 97 -14.44 9.27 -4.30
C LEU A 97 -13.49 8.86 -3.16
N LEU A 98 -12.16 8.97 -3.35
CA LEU A 98 -11.14 8.72 -2.33
C LEU A 98 -11.31 9.63 -1.11
N VAL A 99 -11.53 10.94 -1.31
CA VAL A 99 -11.79 11.87 -0.21
C VAL A 99 -12.95 11.37 0.64
N SER A 100 -14.06 10.97 0.00
CA SER A 100 -15.27 10.57 0.72
C SER A 100 -15.19 9.17 1.35
N GLU A 101 -14.37 8.25 0.85
CA GLU A 101 -14.28 6.89 1.42
C GLU A 101 -13.10 6.72 2.39
N GLN A 102 -12.00 7.45 2.16
CA GLN A 102 -10.79 7.30 2.95
C GLN A 102 -10.52 8.50 3.88
N GLY A 103 -11.02 9.68 3.53
CA GLY A 103 -10.93 10.88 4.35
C GLY A 103 -9.70 11.75 4.09
N LYS A 104 -8.78 11.36 3.22
CA LYS A 104 -7.57 12.15 2.92
C LYS A 104 -7.90 13.46 2.21
N PRO A 105 -7.09 14.52 2.38
CA PRO A 105 -7.25 15.77 1.65
C PRO A 105 -7.22 15.58 0.13
N ILE A 106 -7.97 16.41 -0.60
CA ILE A 106 -8.12 16.29 -2.07
C ILE A 106 -6.77 16.31 -2.81
N ALA A 107 -5.78 17.06 -2.34
CA ALA A 107 -4.43 17.05 -2.93
C ALA A 107 -3.76 15.67 -2.82
N GLN A 108 -3.89 14.99 -1.66
CA GLN A 108 -3.37 13.65 -1.46
C GLN A 108 -4.19 12.58 -2.21
N ALA A 109 -5.50 12.76 -2.32
CA ALA A 109 -6.38 11.89 -3.11
C ALA A 109 -6.06 11.98 -4.61
N SER A 110 -5.80 13.18 -5.12
CA SER A 110 -5.34 13.40 -6.49
C SER A 110 -3.99 12.73 -6.75
N GLY A 111 -3.06 12.87 -5.80
CA GLY A 111 -1.75 12.19 -5.85
C GLY A 111 -1.88 10.66 -5.85
N GLU A 112 -2.83 10.08 -5.09
CA GLU A 112 -3.08 8.64 -5.12
C GLU A 112 -3.64 8.19 -6.47
N ALA A 113 -4.56 8.95 -7.07
CA ALA A 113 -5.09 8.65 -8.40
C ALA A 113 -3.99 8.73 -9.48
N GLU A 114 -3.10 9.72 -9.40
CA GLU A 114 -1.92 9.83 -10.27
C GLU A 114 -0.95 8.66 -10.07
N ALA A 115 -0.70 8.27 -8.83
CA ALA A 115 0.11 7.10 -8.52
C ALA A 115 -0.50 5.82 -9.09
N ALA A 116 -1.82 5.61 -8.98
CA ALA A 116 -2.50 4.44 -9.55
C ALA A 116 -2.24 4.32 -11.06
N ILE A 117 -2.37 5.42 -11.80
CA ILE A 117 -2.08 5.49 -13.25
C ILE A 117 -0.59 5.20 -13.53
N ALA A 118 0.31 5.83 -12.77
CA ALA A 118 1.75 5.66 -12.93
C ALA A 118 2.18 4.21 -12.66
N TRP A 119 1.58 3.54 -11.65
CA TRP A 119 1.87 2.14 -11.34
C TRP A 119 1.37 1.19 -12.43
N VAL A 120 0.17 1.41 -12.98
CA VAL A 120 -0.29 0.59 -14.13
C VAL A 120 0.66 0.73 -15.31
N ARG A 121 0.99 1.96 -15.69
CA ARG A 121 1.89 2.23 -16.82
C ARG A 121 3.31 1.72 -16.56
N GLY A 122 3.84 1.99 -15.39
CA GLY A 122 5.19 1.59 -15.01
C GLY A 122 5.36 0.06 -15.00
N GLN A 123 4.45 -0.67 -14.33
CA GLN A 123 4.52 -2.13 -14.31
C GLN A 123 4.31 -2.75 -15.69
N ALA A 124 3.43 -2.17 -16.52
CA ALA A 124 3.24 -2.60 -17.90
C ALA A 124 4.47 -2.35 -18.80
N SER A 125 5.31 -1.35 -18.48
CA SER A 125 6.49 -1.02 -19.28
C SER A 125 7.72 -1.88 -18.98
N ILE A 126 7.71 -2.64 -17.86
CA ILE A 126 8.81 -3.55 -17.51
C ILE A 126 8.71 -4.82 -18.36
N ASP A 127 9.79 -5.19 -19.00
CA ASP A 127 9.91 -6.47 -19.69
C ASP A 127 10.47 -7.56 -18.76
N LEU A 128 10.05 -8.80 -18.99
CA LEU A 128 10.53 -9.97 -18.28
C LEU A 128 11.09 -10.99 -19.32
N PRO A 129 12.29 -10.73 -19.87
CA PRO A 129 12.86 -11.56 -20.92
C PRO A 129 13.29 -12.93 -20.41
N GLU A 130 13.37 -13.88 -21.34
CA GLU A 130 14.08 -15.13 -21.10
C GLU A 130 15.58 -14.88 -20.97
N GLU A 131 16.23 -15.58 -20.05
CA GLU A 131 17.67 -15.48 -19.80
C GLU A 131 18.37 -16.72 -20.36
N VAL A 132 19.26 -16.56 -21.34
CA VAL A 132 20.10 -17.64 -21.84
C VAL A 132 21.24 -17.86 -20.86
N VAL A 133 21.18 -18.97 -20.11
CA VAL A 133 22.19 -19.35 -19.10
C VAL A 133 23.41 -20.00 -19.74
N GLU A 134 23.16 -20.82 -20.78
CA GLU A 134 24.20 -21.52 -21.54
C GLU A 134 23.74 -21.69 -22.99
N ASP A 135 24.63 -21.51 -23.94
CA ASP A 135 24.43 -21.80 -25.35
C ASP A 135 25.72 -22.40 -25.92
N SER A 136 25.92 -23.72 -25.75
CA SER A 136 27.06 -24.50 -26.22
C SER A 136 26.72 -25.25 -27.51
N GLU A 137 27.71 -25.92 -28.13
CA GLU A 137 27.48 -26.77 -29.30
C GLU A 137 26.49 -27.93 -29.02
N SER A 138 26.51 -28.49 -27.81
CA SER A 138 25.72 -29.65 -27.44
C SER A 138 24.35 -29.32 -26.83
N ARG A 139 24.19 -28.14 -26.20
CA ARG A 139 22.93 -27.78 -25.54
C ARG A 139 22.72 -26.31 -25.39
N LYS A 140 21.44 -25.92 -25.18
CA LYS A 140 21.04 -24.58 -24.75
C LYS A 140 20.22 -24.68 -23.48
N ILE A 141 20.51 -23.79 -22.49
CA ILE A 141 19.76 -23.69 -21.23
C ILE A 141 19.17 -22.28 -21.14
N ILE A 142 17.85 -22.23 -20.93
CA ILE A 142 17.10 -20.97 -20.83
C ILE A 142 16.37 -20.94 -19.49
N THR A 143 16.49 -19.86 -18.73
CA THR A 143 15.59 -19.54 -17.62
C THR A 143 14.45 -18.67 -18.14
N ARG A 144 13.20 -19.08 -17.88
CA ARG A 144 12.00 -18.36 -18.27
C ARG A 144 11.00 -18.26 -17.12
N TYR A 145 10.06 -17.32 -17.27
CA TYR A 145 9.05 -17.04 -16.26
C TYR A 145 7.67 -17.33 -16.82
N THR A 146 6.90 -18.19 -16.14
CA THR A 146 5.54 -18.58 -16.57
C THR A 146 4.52 -18.14 -15.51
N PRO A 147 3.31 -17.69 -15.91
CA PRO A 147 2.31 -17.22 -14.95
C PRO A 147 1.90 -18.31 -13.95
N LEU A 148 1.59 -17.90 -12.72
CA LEU A 148 1.16 -18.81 -11.65
C LEU A 148 -0.26 -19.37 -11.88
N GLY A 149 -1.19 -18.54 -12.37
CA GLY A 149 -2.58 -18.93 -12.58
C GLY A 149 -3.57 -17.89 -12.09
N VAL A 150 -4.35 -18.22 -11.07
CA VAL A 150 -5.33 -17.34 -10.44
C VAL A 150 -4.68 -16.65 -9.25
N ALA A 151 -4.57 -15.33 -9.31
CA ALA A 151 -4.12 -14.50 -8.21
C ALA A 151 -5.32 -13.90 -7.45
N ALA A 152 -5.13 -13.65 -6.16
CA ALA A 152 -6.03 -12.83 -5.37
C ALA A 152 -5.29 -11.65 -4.74
N ALA A 153 -5.83 -10.45 -4.91
CA ALA A 153 -5.36 -9.22 -4.28
C ALA A 153 -6.23 -8.88 -3.07
N ILE A 154 -5.65 -8.82 -1.89
CA ILE A 154 -6.31 -8.35 -0.68
C ILE A 154 -5.74 -6.98 -0.35
N VAL A 155 -6.57 -5.94 -0.54
CA VAL A 155 -6.19 -4.54 -0.55
C VAL A 155 -6.56 -3.87 0.78
N PRO A 156 -5.68 -3.06 1.40
CA PRO A 156 -5.97 -2.33 2.62
C PRO A 156 -6.80 -1.06 2.35
N TRP A 157 -7.17 -0.38 3.45
CA TRP A 157 -8.06 0.79 3.41
C TRP A 157 -7.34 2.14 3.26
N ASN A 158 -6.02 2.20 3.43
CA ASN A 158 -5.30 3.49 3.45
C ASN A 158 -4.96 4.06 2.06
N PHE A 159 -4.70 3.20 1.07
CA PHE A 159 -4.49 3.56 -0.34
C PHE A 159 -5.29 2.60 -1.24
N PRO A 160 -6.63 2.65 -1.20
CA PRO A 160 -7.46 1.62 -1.81
C PRO A 160 -7.38 1.58 -3.34
N LEU A 161 -7.18 2.72 -4.00
CA LEU A 161 -7.10 2.81 -5.45
C LEU A 161 -5.71 2.38 -5.96
N MET A 162 -4.67 3.02 -5.43
CA MET A 162 -3.28 2.80 -5.88
C MET A 162 -2.85 1.37 -5.62
N LEU A 163 -3.09 0.82 -4.43
CA LEU A 163 -2.66 -0.54 -4.10
C LEU A 163 -3.46 -1.62 -4.83
N ALA A 164 -4.73 -1.36 -5.18
CA ALA A 164 -5.46 -2.25 -6.08
C ALA A 164 -4.85 -2.26 -7.48
N ALA A 165 -4.60 -1.08 -8.07
CA ALA A 165 -3.99 -0.94 -9.39
C ALA A 165 -2.59 -1.57 -9.44
N ALA A 166 -1.77 -1.36 -8.39
CA ALA A 166 -0.42 -1.89 -8.27
C ALA A 166 -0.35 -3.42 -8.13
N LYS A 167 -1.44 -4.08 -7.73
CA LYS A 167 -1.56 -5.55 -7.69
C LYS A 167 -2.16 -6.13 -8.98
N ILE A 168 -3.09 -5.41 -9.62
CA ILE A 168 -3.74 -5.84 -10.86
C ILE A 168 -2.73 -5.82 -12.02
N ALA A 169 -1.99 -4.73 -12.21
CA ALA A 169 -1.11 -4.56 -13.36
C ALA A 169 -0.04 -5.66 -13.50
N PRO A 170 0.77 -5.99 -12.46
CA PRO A 170 1.78 -7.05 -12.56
C PRO A 170 1.16 -8.44 -12.75
N ALA A 171 0.00 -8.73 -12.17
CA ALA A 171 -0.69 -9.99 -12.39
C ALA A 171 -1.09 -10.16 -13.85
N LEU A 172 -1.67 -9.12 -14.45
CA LEU A 172 -2.18 -9.20 -15.83
C LEU A 172 -1.07 -9.20 -16.88
N VAL A 173 -0.04 -8.34 -16.73
CA VAL A 173 1.06 -8.30 -17.71
C VAL A 173 1.83 -9.60 -17.74
N THR A 174 1.97 -10.29 -16.61
CA THR A 174 2.61 -11.60 -16.53
C THR A 174 1.72 -12.77 -16.98
N GLY A 175 0.46 -12.48 -17.35
CA GLY A 175 -0.47 -13.49 -17.90
C GLY A 175 -1.31 -14.22 -16.86
N ASN A 176 -1.32 -13.78 -15.62
CA ASN A 176 -2.24 -14.26 -14.59
C ASN A 176 -3.61 -13.59 -14.73
N VAL A 177 -4.60 -14.18 -14.09
CA VAL A 177 -5.92 -13.57 -13.85
C VAL A 177 -6.03 -13.23 -12.37
N ILE A 178 -6.90 -12.25 -12.01
CA ILE A 178 -6.91 -11.74 -10.65
C ILE A 178 -8.31 -11.47 -10.11
N ILE A 179 -8.53 -11.83 -8.84
CA ILE A 179 -9.71 -11.49 -8.04
C ILE A 179 -9.28 -10.46 -6.99
N VAL A 180 -9.88 -9.29 -7.04
CA VAL A 180 -9.59 -8.18 -6.13
C VAL A 180 -10.60 -8.15 -5.00
N LYS A 181 -10.10 -8.19 -3.76
CA LYS A 181 -10.87 -7.96 -2.55
C LYS A 181 -10.46 -6.62 -1.93
N PRO A 182 -11.21 -5.54 -2.15
CA PRO A 182 -10.98 -4.29 -1.44
C PRO A 182 -11.26 -4.44 0.06
N SER A 183 -10.76 -3.51 0.84
CA SER A 183 -11.09 -3.43 2.27
C SER A 183 -12.59 -3.18 2.47
N PRO A 184 -13.24 -3.80 3.46
CA PRO A 184 -14.64 -3.47 3.78
C PRO A 184 -14.82 -2.02 4.25
N PHE A 185 -13.77 -1.36 4.72
CA PHE A 185 -13.81 0.05 5.11
C PHE A 185 -13.79 1.01 3.91
N THR A 186 -13.10 0.64 2.81
CA THR A 186 -12.95 1.45 1.59
C THR A 186 -13.13 0.59 0.33
N PRO A 187 -14.34 0.09 0.07
CA PRO A 187 -14.55 -0.82 -1.06
C PRO A 187 -14.78 -0.09 -2.39
N TYR A 188 -15.13 1.19 -2.36
CA TYR A 188 -15.76 1.91 -3.46
C TYR A 188 -14.82 2.12 -4.65
N CYS A 189 -13.64 2.69 -4.44
CA CYS A 189 -12.64 2.87 -5.50
C CYS A 189 -12.20 1.54 -6.10
N GLY A 190 -11.95 0.52 -5.27
CA GLY A 190 -11.54 -0.80 -5.74
C GLY A 190 -12.59 -1.48 -6.63
N LEU A 191 -13.87 -1.40 -6.27
CA LEU A 191 -14.98 -1.93 -7.08
C LEU A 191 -15.09 -1.19 -8.41
N LYS A 192 -15.05 0.14 -8.40
CA LYS A 192 -15.13 0.97 -9.61
C LYS A 192 -13.92 0.81 -10.52
N LEU A 193 -12.73 0.62 -9.95
CA LEU A 193 -11.52 0.34 -10.71
C LEU A 193 -11.66 -0.95 -11.53
N VAL A 194 -12.23 -2.01 -10.93
CA VAL A 194 -12.48 -3.29 -11.61
C VAL A 194 -13.66 -3.19 -12.57
N GLU A 195 -14.72 -2.41 -12.26
CA GLU A 195 -15.81 -2.15 -13.20
C GLU A 195 -15.28 -1.47 -14.48
N LEU A 196 -14.43 -0.45 -14.35
CA LEU A 196 -13.81 0.23 -15.49
C LEU A 196 -12.93 -0.74 -16.31
N ALA A 197 -12.24 -1.66 -15.67
CA ALA A 197 -11.36 -2.64 -16.31
C ALA A 197 -12.12 -3.59 -17.26
N GLN A 198 -13.43 -3.81 -17.07
CA GLN A 198 -14.22 -4.72 -17.91
C GLN A 198 -14.28 -4.28 -19.39
N GLN A 199 -14.00 -3.02 -19.70
CA GLN A 199 -13.96 -2.51 -21.08
C GLN A 199 -12.69 -2.97 -21.85
N PHE A 200 -11.67 -3.44 -21.15
CA PHE A 200 -10.34 -3.73 -21.73
C PHE A 200 -9.96 -5.21 -21.65
N PHE A 201 -10.46 -5.91 -20.65
CA PHE A 201 -10.09 -7.29 -20.38
C PHE A 201 -11.27 -8.25 -20.57
N PRO A 202 -11.03 -9.46 -21.09
CA PRO A 202 -12.08 -10.46 -21.22
C PRO A 202 -12.74 -10.83 -19.89
N PRO A 203 -14.00 -11.32 -19.91
CA PRO A 203 -14.67 -11.83 -18.72
C PRO A 203 -13.80 -12.84 -17.95
N GLY A 204 -13.78 -12.72 -16.61
CA GLY A 204 -13.01 -13.60 -15.72
C GLY A 204 -11.53 -13.24 -15.55
N VAL A 205 -10.96 -12.34 -16.36
CA VAL A 205 -9.54 -11.93 -16.26
C VAL A 205 -9.31 -11.03 -15.04
N VAL A 206 -10.19 -10.04 -14.83
CA VAL A 206 -10.19 -9.16 -13.66
C VAL A 206 -11.57 -9.20 -13.03
N GLN A 207 -11.64 -9.56 -11.76
CA GLN A 207 -12.89 -9.67 -11.02
C GLN A 207 -12.76 -8.98 -9.66
N SER A 208 -13.89 -8.61 -9.05
CA SER A 208 -13.90 -8.02 -7.70
C SER A 208 -14.99 -8.66 -6.85
N LEU A 209 -14.62 -8.92 -5.59
CA LEU A 209 -15.55 -9.36 -4.56
C LEU A 209 -15.41 -8.42 -3.35
N SER A 210 -16.50 -7.79 -2.94
CA SER A 210 -16.55 -7.11 -1.64
C SER A 210 -17.20 -8.01 -0.60
N GLY A 211 -16.86 -7.82 0.66
CA GLY A 211 -17.38 -8.71 1.69
C GLY A 211 -16.99 -8.29 3.11
N ASP A 212 -17.49 -9.07 4.04
CA ASP A 212 -17.17 -8.97 5.47
C ASP A 212 -15.88 -9.75 5.82
N ASP A 213 -15.66 -9.99 7.12
CA ASP A 213 -14.47 -10.64 7.65
C ASP A 213 -14.31 -12.11 7.20
N ASN A 214 -15.36 -12.74 6.68
CA ASN A 214 -15.30 -14.12 6.21
C ASN A 214 -14.61 -14.27 4.85
N LEU A 215 -14.73 -13.26 3.98
CA LEU A 215 -14.25 -13.36 2.59
C LEU A 215 -12.72 -13.52 2.52
N GLY A 216 -11.97 -12.86 3.41
CA GLY A 216 -10.50 -13.00 3.47
C GLY A 216 -10.05 -14.45 3.72
N PRO A 217 -10.49 -15.09 4.82
CA PRO A 217 -10.22 -16.50 5.09
C PRO A 217 -10.64 -17.45 3.96
N TRP A 218 -11.80 -17.25 3.35
CA TRP A 218 -12.25 -18.07 2.22
C TRP A 218 -11.30 -17.94 1.01
N ILE A 219 -10.90 -16.72 0.64
CA ILE A 219 -9.94 -16.48 -0.45
C ILE A 219 -8.60 -17.18 -0.15
N THR A 220 -8.06 -16.99 1.05
CA THR A 220 -6.73 -17.50 1.40
C THR A 220 -6.67 -19.01 1.51
N SER A 221 -7.78 -19.68 1.82
CA SER A 221 -7.89 -21.13 1.89
C SER A 221 -8.37 -21.80 0.59
N HIS A 222 -8.89 -21.05 -0.39
CA HIS A 222 -9.50 -21.62 -1.60
C HIS A 222 -8.48 -22.33 -2.49
N GLU A 223 -8.68 -23.62 -2.78
CA GLU A 223 -7.76 -24.47 -3.53
C GLU A 223 -7.53 -23.99 -4.99
N GLY A 224 -8.53 -23.33 -5.57
CA GLY A 224 -8.48 -22.79 -6.92
C GLY A 224 -7.72 -21.45 -7.06
N ILE A 225 -7.08 -20.94 -6.02
CA ILE A 225 -6.26 -19.74 -6.05
C ILE A 225 -4.79 -20.14 -5.87
N ASP A 226 -3.90 -19.65 -6.73
CA ASP A 226 -2.47 -20.01 -6.77
C ASP A 226 -1.58 -18.98 -6.07
N LYS A 227 -2.03 -17.72 -6.00
CA LYS A 227 -1.25 -16.58 -5.47
C LYS A 227 -2.11 -15.69 -4.60
N ILE A 228 -1.58 -15.30 -3.44
CA ILE A 228 -2.12 -14.21 -2.62
C ILE A 228 -1.12 -13.04 -2.65
N SER A 229 -1.56 -11.85 -3.06
CA SER A 229 -0.88 -10.57 -2.83
C SER A 229 -1.68 -9.82 -1.77
N PHE A 230 -1.09 -9.70 -0.57
CA PHE A 230 -1.73 -9.13 0.61
C PHE A 230 -0.96 -7.89 1.07
N THR A 231 -1.68 -6.82 1.37
CA THR A 231 -1.16 -5.67 2.12
C THR A 231 -2.07 -5.40 3.32
N GLY A 232 -1.47 -5.28 4.51
CA GLY A 232 -2.22 -5.05 5.75
C GLY A 232 -1.39 -5.23 7.01
N SER A 233 -2.04 -5.52 8.14
CA SER A 233 -1.32 -5.68 9.41
C SER A 233 -0.45 -6.95 9.45
N THR A 234 0.65 -6.90 10.20
CA THR A 234 1.54 -8.05 10.42
C THR A 234 0.80 -9.26 10.99
N ASN A 235 -0.12 -9.04 11.92
CA ASN A 235 -0.90 -10.13 12.51
C ASN A 235 -1.79 -10.82 11.47
N THR A 236 -2.48 -10.05 10.62
CA THR A 236 -3.29 -10.61 9.54
C THR A 236 -2.41 -11.31 8.50
N GLY A 237 -1.24 -10.76 8.17
CA GLY A 237 -0.28 -11.40 7.25
C GLY A 237 0.16 -12.79 7.71
N LYS A 238 0.38 -12.98 9.02
CA LYS A 238 0.67 -14.30 9.60
C LYS A 238 -0.48 -15.30 9.40
N LEU A 239 -1.73 -14.87 9.58
CA LEU A 239 -2.91 -15.70 9.32
C LEU A 239 -3.07 -16.04 7.84
N VAL A 240 -2.82 -15.08 6.95
CA VAL A 240 -2.80 -15.30 5.49
C VAL A 240 -1.76 -16.36 5.14
N MET A 241 -0.55 -16.25 5.66
CA MET A 241 0.52 -17.23 5.40
C MET A 241 0.17 -18.62 5.92
N GLN A 242 -0.37 -18.74 7.13
CA GLN A 242 -0.82 -20.02 7.70
C GLN A 242 -1.91 -20.67 6.82
N SER A 243 -2.86 -19.88 6.33
CA SER A 243 -3.93 -20.37 5.46
C SER A 243 -3.39 -20.79 4.10
N ALA A 244 -2.53 -20.00 3.47
CA ALA A 244 -1.92 -20.26 2.18
C ALA A 244 -1.01 -21.49 2.17
N ALA A 245 -0.37 -21.80 3.30
CA ALA A 245 0.52 -22.97 3.45
C ALA A 245 -0.19 -24.31 3.17
N LYS A 246 -1.51 -24.40 3.41
CA LYS A 246 -2.29 -25.63 3.20
C LYS A 246 -2.24 -26.14 1.75
N THR A 247 -2.06 -25.27 0.78
CA THR A 247 -1.98 -25.58 -0.65
C THR A 247 -0.70 -25.09 -1.31
N LEU A 248 0.29 -24.65 -0.51
CA LEU A 248 1.56 -24.08 -0.97
C LEU A 248 1.38 -22.93 -1.97
N LYS A 249 0.36 -22.09 -1.78
CA LYS A 249 0.15 -20.90 -2.59
C LYS A 249 1.38 -19.97 -2.52
N ARG A 250 1.68 -19.31 -3.60
CA ARG A 250 2.64 -18.20 -3.56
C ARG A 250 2.02 -17.04 -2.76
N VAL A 251 2.82 -16.42 -1.89
CA VAL A 251 2.41 -15.23 -1.15
C VAL A 251 3.37 -14.09 -1.42
N THR A 252 2.83 -12.86 -1.48
CA THR A 252 3.56 -11.63 -1.26
C THR A 252 2.83 -10.90 -0.14
N LEU A 253 3.55 -10.57 0.92
CA LEU A 253 3.00 -9.94 2.11
C LEU A 253 3.70 -8.59 2.30
N GLU A 254 2.94 -7.51 2.20
CA GLU A 254 3.37 -6.15 2.54
C GLU A 254 2.67 -5.75 3.83
N LEU A 255 3.44 -5.57 4.90
CA LEU A 255 2.90 -5.50 6.26
C LEU A 255 3.23 -4.15 6.92
N GLY A 256 3.16 -4.09 8.25
CA GLY A 256 3.45 -2.87 9.00
C GLY A 256 4.91 -2.42 8.90
N GLY A 257 5.16 -1.15 9.14
CA GLY A 257 6.48 -0.54 9.25
C GLY A 257 6.61 0.25 10.55
N ASN A 258 7.83 0.46 11.01
CA ASN A 258 8.16 1.33 12.14
C ASN A 258 9.40 2.18 11.80
N ASP A 259 9.28 2.90 10.69
CA ASP A 259 10.36 3.53 9.96
C ASP A 259 11.07 4.60 10.79
N ALA A 260 12.40 4.47 10.87
CA ALA A 260 13.26 5.44 11.54
C ALA A 260 13.76 6.51 10.56
N ALA A 261 13.75 7.78 10.98
CA ALA A 261 14.49 8.87 10.35
C ALA A 261 15.66 9.26 11.26
N VAL A 262 16.90 9.02 10.81
CA VAL A 262 18.11 9.35 11.54
C VAL A 262 18.64 10.70 11.04
N VAL A 263 18.63 11.73 11.90
CA VAL A 263 18.97 13.12 11.57
C VAL A 263 20.30 13.50 12.19
N PHE A 264 21.29 13.80 11.34
CA PHE A 264 22.64 14.23 11.71
C PHE A 264 22.69 15.72 12.02
N PRO A 265 23.75 16.20 12.74
CA PRO A 265 23.83 17.57 13.20
C PRO A 265 24.14 18.62 12.10
N ASP A 266 24.56 18.19 10.93
CA ASP A 266 25.01 19.03 9.82
C ASP A 266 23.87 19.42 8.84
N VAL A 267 22.62 19.05 9.13
CA VAL A 267 21.48 19.35 8.28
C VAL A 267 21.00 20.79 8.40
N ASP A 268 20.32 21.31 7.36
CA ASP A 268 19.47 22.48 7.50
C ASP A 268 18.22 22.10 8.30
N ILE A 269 18.16 22.59 9.54
CA ILE A 269 17.16 22.20 10.54
C ILE A 269 15.73 22.52 10.06
N GLU A 270 15.49 23.74 9.55
CA GLU A 270 14.14 24.15 9.16
C GLU A 270 13.63 23.32 7.98
N SER A 271 14.45 23.15 6.94
CA SER A 271 14.09 22.38 5.73
C SER A 271 13.87 20.89 6.04
N VAL A 272 14.77 20.27 6.83
CA VAL A 272 14.64 18.84 7.13
C VAL A 272 13.52 18.58 8.13
N ALA A 273 13.30 19.45 9.12
CA ALA A 273 12.17 19.31 10.05
C ALA A 273 10.81 19.43 9.34
N GLU A 274 10.69 20.34 8.36
CA GLU A 274 9.49 20.46 7.53
C GLU A 274 9.22 19.17 6.75
N LYS A 275 10.23 18.66 6.03
CA LYS A 275 10.10 17.42 5.24
C LYS A 275 9.76 16.23 6.12
N VAL A 276 10.50 16.00 7.19
CA VAL A 276 10.32 14.85 8.08
C VAL A 276 8.94 14.91 8.76
N SER A 277 8.49 16.09 9.23
CA SER A 277 7.16 16.22 9.83
C SER A 277 6.02 16.00 8.82
N THR A 278 6.16 16.51 7.60
CA THR A 278 5.19 16.26 6.52
C THR A 278 5.07 14.74 6.22
N LEU A 279 6.21 14.07 6.10
CA LEU A 279 6.27 12.64 5.80
C LEU A 279 5.84 11.74 6.98
N ALA A 280 5.93 12.23 8.21
CA ALA A 280 5.42 11.53 9.39
C ALA A 280 3.89 11.62 9.51
N PHE A 281 3.30 12.76 9.16
CA PHE A 281 1.87 13.01 9.36
C PHE A 281 1.03 12.92 8.07
N MET A 282 1.66 12.67 6.91
CA MET A 282 0.92 12.47 5.65
C MET A 282 -0.14 11.39 5.80
N ASN A 283 -1.32 11.59 5.20
CA ASN A 283 -2.52 10.75 5.37
C ASN A 283 -2.87 10.50 6.85
N SER A 284 -2.62 11.50 7.71
CA SER A 284 -2.83 11.44 9.17
C SER A 284 -2.08 10.28 9.84
N GLY A 285 -0.84 10.01 9.38
CA GLY A 285 0.01 8.93 9.90
C GLY A 285 -0.40 7.52 9.47
N GLN A 286 -1.32 7.38 8.51
CA GLN A 286 -1.89 6.09 8.10
C GLN A 286 -1.20 5.50 6.87
N ILE A 287 0.14 5.54 6.83
CA ILE A 287 0.94 4.92 5.78
C ILE A 287 1.97 3.99 6.42
N CYS A 288 2.13 2.80 5.88
CA CYS A 288 3.13 1.84 6.35
C CYS A 288 4.56 2.41 6.27
N LEU A 289 4.82 3.30 5.31
CA LEU A 289 6.07 4.02 5.07
C LEU A 289 6.16 5.41 5.73
N ASN A 290 5.25 5.85 6.59
CA ASN A 290 5.46 7.11 7.32
C ASN A 290 6.70 7.01 8.19
N VAL A 291 7.41 8.12 8.38
CA VAL A 291 8.36 8.26 9.47
C VAL A 291 7.61 8.06 10.79
N LYS A 292 8.00 7.07 11.58
CA LYS A 292 7.35 6.70 12.85
C LYS A 292 8.22 6.90 14.07
N ARG A 293 9.54 7.06 13.86
CA ARG A 293 10.52 7.35 14.91
C ARG A 293 11.53 8.34 14.35
N ILE A 294 11.66 9.52 14.95
CA ILE A 294 12.66 10.50 14.56
C ILE A 294 13.80 10.48 15.57
N TYR A 295 14.99 10.08 15.14
CA TYR A 295 16.22 10.12 15.93
C TYR A 295 17.04 11.35 15.53
N VAL A 296 17.23 12.30 16.46
CA VAL A 296 17.93 13.57 16.22
C VAL A 296 19.18 13.64 17.07
N HIS A 297 20.31 14.03 16.46
CA HIS A 297 21.57 14.21 17.21
C HIS A 297 21.43 15.24 18.34
N GLU A 298 21.97 14.92 19.53
CA GLU A 298 21.79 15.72 20.76
C GLU A 298 22.11 17.20 20.60
N SER A 299 23.14 17.53 19.80
CA SER A 299 23.59 18.93 19.62
C SER A 299 22.58 19.84 18.90
N ILE A 300 21.62 19.28 18.16
CA ILE A 300 20.59 20.03 17.45
C ILE A 300 19.18 19.66 17.93
N TYR A 301 19.04 18.75 18.88
CA TYR A 301 17.78 18.13 19.27
C TYR A 301 16.70 19.16 19.61
N GLU A 302 16.97 20.11 20.51
CA GLU A 302 15.97 21.08 20.93
C GLU A 302 15.49 21.98 19.78
N LYS A 303 16.44 22.47 18.96
CA LYS A 303 16.13 23.32 17.81
C LYS A 303 15.30 22.56 16.76
N PHE A 304 15.67 21.30 16.51
CA PHE A 304 14.97 20.44 15.54
C PHE A 304 13.55 20.10 16.03
N ARG A 305 13.41 19.71 17.32
CA ARG A 305 12.10 19.47 17.94
C ARG A 305 11.21 20.72 17.84
N ASP A 306 11.73 21.91 18.13
CA ASP A 306 10.96 23.15 18.09
C ASP A 306 10.54 23.51 16.66
N ALA A 307 11.39 23.23 15.66
CA ALA A 307 11.04 23.36 14.24
C ALA A 307 9.92 22.39 13.84
N ILE A 308 9.98 21.10 14.23
CA ILE A 308 8.88 20.12 14.04
C ILE A 308 7.58 20.66 14.66
N VAL A 309 7.63 21.13 15.91
CA VAL A 309 6.46 21.66 16.61
C VAL A 309 5.84 22.86 15.86
N LYS A 310 6.68 23.75 15.33
CA LYS A 310 6.25 24.92 14.54
C LYS A 310 5.50 24.47 13.27
N HIS A 311 6.02 23.49 12.53
CA HIS A 311 5.37 22.96 11.32
C HIS A 311 4.06 22.24 11.65
N VAL A 312 4.06 21.37 12.66
CA VAL A 312 2.87 20.59 13.05
C VAL A 312 1.72 21.49 13.51
N LYS A 313 2.01 22.61 14.19
CA LYS A 313 0.99 23.59 14.61
C LYS A 313 0.30 24.30 13.44
N ASN A 314 0.93 24.32 12.26
CA ASN A 314 0.35 24.93 11.07
C ASN A 314 -0.57 23.98 10.29
N TYR A 315 -0.64 22.72 10.66
CA TYR A 315 -1.50 21.75 9.98
C TYR A 315 -2.99 22.06 10.21
N LYS A 316 -3.75 22.06 9.12
CA LYS A 316 -5.20 22.28 9.14
C LYS A 316 -5.91 20.93 9.08
N LEU A 317 -6.45 20.53 10.21
CA LEU A 317 -7.25 19.31 10.35
C LEU A 317 -8.70 19.61 9.96
N GLY A 318 -9.28 18.78 9.08
CA GLY A 318 -10.66 18.99 8.63
C GLY A 318 -11.09 18.00 7.53
N ASP A 319 -12.28 18.24 6.98
CA ASP A 319 -12.78 17.48 5.84
C ASP A 319 -11.83 17.67 4.65
N GLY A 320 -11.46 16.54 4.02
CA GLY A 320 -10.53 16.53 2.89
C GLY A 320 -11.03 17.26 1.64
N SER A 321 -12.35 17.50 1.53
CA SER A 321 -12.95 18.30 0.46
C SER A 321 -12.88 19.81 0.70
N SER A 322 -12.58 20.25 1.92
CA SER A 322 -12.52 21.66 2.29
C SER A 322 -11.20 22.28 1.86
N GLU A 323 -11.27 23.52 1.37
CA GLU A 323 -10.10 24.27 0.93
C GLU A 323 -9.09 24.50 2.05
N GLY A 324 -7.83 24.23 1.75
CA GLY A 324 -6.70 24.41 2.69
C GLY A 324 -6.58 23.31 3.75
N THR A 325 -7.42 22.29 3.77
CA THR A 325 -7.24 21.13 4.63
C THR A 325 -5.95 20.38 4.23
N SER A 326 -5.06 20.18 5.20
CA SER A 326 -3.80 19.44 5.02
C SER A 326 -3.84 18.03 5.60
N HIS A 327 -4.69 17.80 6.62
CA HIS A 327 -4.83 16.52 7.34
C HIS A 327 -6.31 16.17 7.50
N GLY A 328 -6.68 14.96 7.09
CA GLY A 328 -8.02 14.41 7.23
C GLY A 328 -8.20 13.62 8.53
N PRO A 329 -9.33 12.92 8.69
CA PRO A 329 -9.58 12.02 9.82
C PRO A 329 -8.76 10.73 9.71
N VAL A 330 -8.75 9.94 10.79
CA VAL A 330 -8.46 8.50 10.74
C VAL A 330 -9.64 7.79 10.07
N GLN A 331 -9.36 6.78 9.25
CA GLN A 331 -10.36 6.28 8.31
C GLN A 331 -11.52 5.51 8.96
N ASN A 332 -11.30 4.82 10.08
CA ASN A 332 -12.34 3.97 10.68
C ASN A 332 -12.28 3.95 12.21
N GLU A 333 -13.39 3.58 12.83
CA GLU A 333 -13.55 3.55 14.28
C GLU A 333 -12.57 2.59 14.97
N MET A 334 -12.30 1.43 14.39
CA MET A 334 -11.36 0.46 14.95
C MET A 334 -9.96 1.08 15.07
N GLN A 335 -9.49 1.76 14.01
CA GLN A 335 -8.20 2.43 13.99
C GLN A 335 -8.19 3.67 14.89
N TYR A 336 -9.28 4.43 14.92
CA TYR A 336 -9.46 5.56 15.83
C TYR A 336 -9.29 5.12 17.31
N ASN A 337 -9.97 4.04 17.69
CA ASN A 337 -9.88 3.46 19.04
C ASN A 337 -8.48 2.86 19.32
N ARG A 338 -7.80 2.30 18.32
CA ARG A 338 -6.41 1.87 18.46
C ARG A 338 -5.49 3.06 18.77
N VAL A 339 -5.59 4.14 18.02
CA VAL A 339 -4.77 5.34 18.26
C VAL A 339 -5.04 5.93 19.62
N LYS A 340 -6.32 5.93 20.08
CA LYS A 340 -6.70 6.36 21.44
C LYS A 340 -5.84 5.72 22.51
N THR A 341 -5.55 4.43 22.40
CA THR A 341 -4.76 3.72 23.43
C THR A 341 -3.34 4.29 23.61
N PHE A 342 -2.76 4.92 22.60
CA PHE A 342 -1.47 5.62 22.71
C PHE A 342 -1.62 6.97 23.43
N PHE A 343 -2.75 7.64 23.29
CA PHE A 343 -3.06 8.85 24.05
C PHE A 343 -3.31 8.51 25.53
N ASP A 344 -3.97 7.40 25.82
CA ASP A 344 -4.13 6.90 27.21
C ASP A 344 -2.76 6.62 27.85
N ASP A 345 -1.77 6.20 27.06
CA ASP A 345 -0.41 5.94 27.54
C ASP A 345 0.35 7.24 27.87
N ILE A 346 0.04 8.39 27.24
CA ILE A 346 0.64 9.69 27.56
C ILE A 346 0.45 10.00 29.06
N GLU A 347 -0.77 9.88 29.56
CA GLU A 347 -1.10 10.12 30.98
C GLU A 347 -0.51 9.03 31.89
N LYS A 348 -0.71 7.76 31.52
CA LYS A 348 -0.29 6.61 32.34
C LYS A 348 1.23 6.54 32.53
N GLN A 349 1.98 6.88 31.50
CA GLN A 349 3.44 6.78 31.48
C GLN A 349 4.13 8.12 31.74
N GLY A 350 3.38 9.21 31.82
CA GLY A 350 3.90 10.56 32.01
C GLY A 350 4.77 11.04 30.82
N TRP A 351 4.43 10.65 29.60
CA TRP A 351 5.20 11.10 28.43
C TRP A 351 5.09 12.60 28.23
N LYS A 352 6.22 13.25 27.95
CA LYS A 352 6.25 14.67 27.65
C LYS A 352 5.73 14.91 26.23
N VAL A 353 4.74 15.79 26.11
CA VAL A 353 4.14 16.18 24.82
C VAL A 353 4.75 17.50 24.37
N ALA A 354 5.35 17.51 23.18
CA ALA A 354 5.89 18.72 22.57
C ALA A 354 4.78 19.58 21.90
N THR A 355 3.81 18.91 21.26
CA THR A 355 2.60 19.56 20.69
C THR A 355 1.49 18.55 20.53
N GLY A 356 0.22 19.00 20.49
CA GLY A 356 -0.96 18.14 20.41
C GLY A 356 -1.34 17.56 21.77
N GLY A 357 -1.49 16.25 21.88
CA GLY A 357 -1.78 15.53 23.13
C GLY A 357 -3.25 15.51 23.54
N LYS A 358 -4.15 16.07 22.72
CA LYS A 358 -5.60 16.06 22.99
C LYS A 358 -6.27 15.00 22.12
N PHE A 359 -7.16 14.23 22.75
CA PHE A 359 -7.96 13.21 22.08
C PHE A 359 -9.43 13.36 22.46
N ASP A 360 -10.34 13.30 21.49
CA ASP A 360 -11.78 13.28 21.74
C ASP A 360 -12.24 11.81 21.85
N PRO A 361 -12.70 11.35 23.01
CA PRO A 361 -13.13 9.96 23.20
C PRO A 361 -14.48 9.66 22.53
N ALA A 362 -15.24 10.67 22.09
CA ALA A 362 -16.58 10.52 21.51
C ALA A 362 -16.77 11.47 20.32
N PRO A 363 -16.09 11.21 19.18
CA PRO A 363 -16.14 12.10 18.03
C PRO A 363 -17.57 12.15 17.46
N LYS A 364 -18.10 13.37 17.25
CA LYS A 364 -19.43 13.59 16.67
C LYS A 364 -19.38 13.95 15.19
N ASP A 365 -18.28 14.58 14.76
CA ASP A 365 -18.17 15.22 13.45
C ASP A 365 -17.05 14.59 12.60
N GLY A 366 -16.63 13.37 12.89
CA GLY A 366 -15.56 12.66 12.18
C GLY A 366 -14.47 12.12 13.10
N TYR A 367 -13.67 11.16 12.60
CA TYR A 367 -12.58 10.53 13.34
C TYR A 367 -11.30 11.39 13.35
N TYR A 368 -11.43 12.65 13.74
CA TYR A 368 -10.33 13.62 13.75
C TYR A 368 -9.46 13.45 14.98
N ILE A 369 -8.15 13.34 14.78
CA ILE A 369 -7.14 13.30 15.84
C ILE A 369 -6.12 14.38 15.58
N GLN A 370 -5.84 15.23 16.58
CA GLN A 370 -4.84 16.26 16.46
C GLN A 370 -3.44 15.66 16.35
N PRO A 371 -2.64 16.03 15.33
CA PRO A 371 -1.24 15.61 15.21
C PRO A 371 -0.46 15.89 16.49
N THR A 372 0.21 14.86 17.01
CA THR A 372 0.84 14.87 18.34
C THR A 372 2.29 14.41 18.25
N VAL A 373 3.18 15.17 18.90
CA VAL A 373 4.61 14.85 19.01
C VAL A 373 4.96 14.58 20.45
N ILE A 374 5.53 13.40 20.72
CA ILE A 374 6.02 12.95 22.03
C ILE A 374 7.51 13.24 22.14
N ASP A 375 7.92 14.01 23.15
CA ASP A 375 9.27 14.51 23.36
C ASP A 375 10.11 13.51 24.16
N ASN A 376 11.05 12.87 23.52
CA ASN A 376 12.07 12.00 24.07
C ASN A 376 11.52 10.93 25.05
N PRO A 377 10.51 10.12 24.62
CA PRO A 377 10.01 9.04 25.47
C PRO A 377 11.08 7.95 25.64
N PRO A 378 10.97 7.11 26.69
CA PRO A 378 11.85 5.95 26.86
C PRO A 378 11.85 5.05 25.61
N GLU A 379 13.02 4.52 25.23
CA GLU A 379 13.18 3.69 24.02
C GLU A 379 12.28 2.45 24.00
N ASN A 380 12.04 1.85 25.16
CA ASN A 380 11.16 0.70 25.32
C ASN A 380 9.67 1.06 25.46
N SER A 381 9.32 2.34 25.32
CA SER A 381 7.93 2.77 25.39
C SER A 381 7.15 2.29 24.17
N ARG A 382 5.87 2.02 24.36
CA ARG A 382 4.99 1.49 23.33
C ARG A 382 4.95 2.36 22.07
N ILE A 383 5.03 3.70 22.22
CA ILE A 383 5.03 4.64 21.11
C ILE A 383 6.30 4.51 20.21
N VAL A 384 7.40 3.97 20.75
CA VAL A 384 8.64 3.73 20.02
C VAL A 384 8.68 2.33 19.41
N VAL A 385 8.17 1.32 20.11
CA VAL A 385 8.30 -0.09 19.68
C VAL A 385 7.15 -0.60 18.83
N GLU A 386 5.97 0.04 18.87
CA GLU A 386 4.80 -0.35 18.09
C GLU A 386 4.49 0.70 16.99
N GLU A 387 3.91 0.25 15.89
CA GLU A 387 3.35 1.10 14.85
C GLU A 387 1.98 1.63 15.28
N PRO A 388 1.80 2.96 15.56
CA PRO A 388 0.50 3.52 15.92
C PRO A 388 -0.48 3.56 14.74
N PHE A 389 0.04 3.73 13.51
CA PHE A 389 -0.72 3.92 12.28
C PHE A 389 -1.76 5.06 12.42
N GLY A 390 -1.31 6.20 12.94
CA GLY A 390 -2.10 7.40 13.23
C GLY A 390 -1.23 8.59 13.55
N PRO A 391 -1.81 9.78 13.80
CA PRO A 391 -1.07 11.03 13.87
C PRO A 391 -0.42 11.27 15.25
N ILE A 392 0.40 10.34 15.70
CA ILE A 392 1.20 10.45 16.92
C ILE A 392 2.62 9.94 16.66
N LEU A 393 3.64 10.70 17.03
CA LEU A 393 5.02 10.54 16.61
C LEU A 393 5.98 10.79 17.78
N PRO A 394 6.93 9.87 18.10
CA PRO A 394 8.02 10.10 19.02
C PRO A 394 9.20 10.78 18.31
N ILE A 395 9.83 11.75 18.96
CA ILE A 395 11.14 12.31 18.62
C ILE A 395 12.12 11.94 19.75
N LEU A 396 13.29 11.42 19.40
CA LEU A 396 14.28 10.85 20.32
C LEU A 396 15.65 11.47 20.09
N SER A 397 16.40 11.69 21.17
CA SER A 397 17.77 12.17 21.10
C SER A 397 18.75 11.01 20.95
N TRP A 398 19.85 11.22 20.18
CA TRP A 398 20.98 10.28 20.11
C TRP A 398 22.30 11.04 20.11
N LYS A 399 23.38 10.34 20.45
CA LYS A 399 24.73 10.93 20.60
C LYS A 399 25.79 10.20 19.81
N ASN A 400 25.74 8.89 19.78
CA ASN A 400 26.73 8.03 19.15
C ASN A 400 26.13 7.37 17.89
N GLU A 401 26.88 7.34 16.79
CA GLU A 401 26.42 6.80 15.52
C GLU A 401 26.11 5.30 15.60
N ASP A 402 27.00 4.49 16.20
CA ASP A 402 26.74 3.06 16.33
C ASP A 402 25.50 2.78 17.19
N GLU A 403 25.31 3.55 18.26
CA GLU A 403 24.11 3.48 19.11
C GLU A 403 22.82 3.79 18.34
N VAL A 404 22.79 4.84 17.53
CA VAL A 404 21.55 5.19 16.81
C VAL A 404 21.23 4.18 15.71
N ILE A 405 22.24 3.59 15.07
CA ILE A 405 22.06 2.48 14.11
C ILE A 405 21.45 1.27 14.81
N GLU A 406 21.99 0.88 15.98
CA GLU A 406 21.46 -0.21 16.79
C GLU A 406 19.98 0.07 17.18
N ARG A 407 19.68 1.25 17.72
CA ARG A 407 18.32 1.65 18.09
C ARG A 407 17.36 1.72 16.92
N ALA A 408 17.79 2.23 15.76
CA ALA A 408 16.98 2.26 14.55
C ALA A 408 16.63 0.84 14.09
N ASN A 409 17.56 -0.12 14.24
CA ASN A 409 17.39 -1.51 13.87
C ASN A 409 16.69 -2.36 14.96
N ASP A 410 16.60 -1.90 16.21
CA ASP A 410 15.92 -2.62 17.30
C ASP A 410 14.39 -2.55 17.16
N THR A 411 13.89 -3.23 16.15
CA THR A 411 12.48 -3.39 15.86
C THR A 411 12.24 -4.73 15.15
N LYS A 412 11.06 -5.30 15.38
CA LYS A 412 10.60 -6.51 14.66
C LYS A 412 10.21 -6.21 13.22
N LEU A 413 10.11 -4.94 12.85
CA LEU A 413 9.71 -4.43 11.54
C LEU A 413 10.91 -3.89 10.79
N GLY A 414 10.81 -3.79 9.47
CA GLY A 414 11.88 -3.27 8.62
C GLY A 414 11.34 -2.96 7.23
N LEU A 415 10.35 -2.06 7.14
CA LEU A 415 9.77 -1.68 5.86
C LEU A 415 10.58 -0.58 5.19
N GLY A 416 10.75 0.55 5.90
CA GLY A 416 11.51 1.69 5.44
C GLY A 416 12.38 2.31 6.53
N ALA A 417 13.35 3.14 6.11
CA ALA A 417 14.17 4.00 6.97
C ALA A 417 14.75 5.14 6.17
N SER A 418 15.19 6.22 6.83
CA SER A 418 15.89 7.32 6.17
C SER A 418 17.02 7.88 7.00
N VAL A 419 18.02 8.42 6.30
CA VAL A 419 19.18 9.10 6.90
C VAL A 419 19.28 10.51 6.30
N TRP A 420 19.46 11.49 7.17
CA TRP A 420 19.49 12.91 6.82
C TRP A 420 20.80 13.53 7.27
N SER A 421 21.64 13.94 6.33
CA SER A 421 22.95 14.59 6.56
C SER A 421 23.34 15.41 5.34
N ALA A 422 23.98 16.56 5.54
CA ALA A 422 24.59 17.33 4.45
C ALA A 422 25.80 16.57 3.85
N ASN A 423 26.46 15.72 4.65
CA ASN A 423 27.51 14.84 4.17
C ASN A 423 26.91 13.55 3.58
N ILE A 424 26.85 13.48 2.24
CA ILE A 424 26.25 12.37 1.50
C ILE A 424 26.95 11.03 1.76
N GLU A 425 28.28 11.02 1.93
CA GLU A 425 29.05 9.82 2.19
C GLU A 425 28.71 9.21 3.57
N THR A 426 28.55 10.08 4.58
CA THR A 426 28.07 9.67 5.90
C THR A 426 26.66 9.11 5.83
N ALA A 427 25.75 9.82 5.15
CA ALA A 427 24.37 9.38 5.00
C ALA A 427 24.26 8.03 4.28
N GLU A 428 24.97 7.82 3.17
CA GLU A 428 25.00 6.53 2.45
C GLU A 428 25.60 5.40 3.28
N ARG A 429 26.70 5.69 4.01
CA ARG A 429 27.36 4.69 4.85
C ARG A 429 26.46 4.20 5.97
N VAL A 430 25.71 5.11 6.61
CA VAL A 430 24.74 4.75 7.66
C VAL A 430 23.52 4.06 7.05
N ALA A 431 23.00 4.57 5.93
CA ALA A 431 21.84 3.97 5.25
C ALA A 431 22.06 2.49 4.90
N LYS A 432 23.28 2.11 4.49
CA LYS A 432 23.64 0.72 4.18
C LYS A 432 23.65 -0.22 5.40
N GLN A 433 23.57 0.31 6.62
CA GLN A 433 23.55 -0.45 7.87
C GLN A 433 22.15 -0.56 8.47
N LEU A 434 21.14 0.11 7.87
CA LEU A 434 19.76 0.02 8.33
C LEU A 434 19.06 -1.20 7.75
N GLU A 435 18.40 -1.96 8.63
CA GLU A 435 17.75 -3.24 8.30
C GLU A 435 16.29 -3.03 7.81
N ALA A 436 16.14 -2.34 6.70
CA ALA A 436 14.86 -2.06 6.07
C ALA A 436 14.88 -2.41 4.58
N GLY A 437 13.71 -2.75 4.02
CA GLY A 437 13.57 -3.09 2.61
C GLY A 437 13.80 -1.91 1.67
N THR A 438 13.47 -0.70 2.12
CA THR A 438 13.75 0.54 1.40
C THR A 438 14.42 1.55 2.34
N VAL A 439 15.55 2.10 1.93
CA VAL A 439 16.27 3.12 2.71
C VAL A 439 16.53 4.34 1.83
N TRP A 440 16.19 5.51 2.34
CA TRP A 440 16.38 6.79 1.65
C TRP A 440 17.47 7.63 2.27
N VAL A 441 18.15 8.40 1.45
CA VAL A 441 19.15 9.39 1.86
C VAL A 441 18.62 10.78 1.51
N ASN A 442 18.50 11.66 2.51
CA ASN A 442 17.97 13.03 2.40
C ASN A 442 16.57 13.13 1.77
N ASN A 443 15.85 12.05 1.84
CA ASN A 443 14.46 11.91 1.44
C ASN A 443 13.77 10.83 2.28
N HIS A 444 12.46 10.65 2.08
CA HIS A 444 11.67 9.55 2.61
C HIS A 444 10.41 9.43 1.76
N PHE A 445 9.88 8.20 1.59
CA PHE A 445 8.66 7.98 0.80
C PHE A 445 8.80 8.34 -0.71
N ASP A 446 10.00 8.31 -1.25
CA ASP A 446 10.22 8.43 -2.70
C ASP A 446 10.16 7.03 -3.32
N ILE A 447 9.05 6.71 -3.94
CA ILE A 447 8.74 5.37 -4.47
C ILE A 447 8.46 5.41 -5.96
N THR A 448 8.78 4.33 -6.65
CA THR A 448 8.60 4.21 -8.10
C THR A 448 8.11 2.81 -8.46
N PRO A 449 7.25 2.65 -9.50
CA PRO A 449 6.87 1.33 -9.98
C PRO A 449 8.04 0.52 -10.56
N MET A 450 9.20 1.14 -10.81
CA MET A 450 10.36 0.51 -11.45
C MET A 450 11.29 -0.19 -10.46
N ALA A 451 11.29 0.20 -9.18
CA ALA A 451 12.10 -0.41 -8.15
C ALA A 451 11.30 -1.45 -7.37
N PRO A 452 11.93 -2.55 -6.91
CA PRO A 452 11.26 -3.51 -6.04
C PRO A 452 10.95 -2.85 -4.68
N PHE A 453 9.82 -3.21 -4.11
CA PHE A 453 9.36 -2.80 -2.81
C PHE A 453 8.99 -4.02 -1.97
N GLY A 454 9.50 -4.10 -0.76
CA GLY A 454 9.22 -5.21 0.16
C GLY A 454 9.88 -4.99 1.51
N GLY A 455 9.28 -5.58 2.55
CA GLY A 455 9.74 -5.42 3.92
C GLY A 455 10.77 -6.48 4.32
N HIS A 456 11.75 -6.07 5.13
CA HIS A 456 12.58 -6.96 5.91
C HIS A 456 11.86 -7.42 7.19
N LYS A 457 12.43 -8.41 7.90
CA LYS A 457 11.91 -8.90 9.19
C LYS A 457 10.41 -9.26 9.10
N GLN A 458 9.58 -8.74 10.01
CA GLN A 458 8.13 -9.00 10.02
C GLN A 458 7.33 -7.97 9.21
N SER A 459 7.98 -7.13 8.41
CA SER A 459 7.31 -6.18 7.51
C SER A 459 6.91 -6.78 6.16
N GLY A 460 7.37 -8.00 5.83
CA GLY A 460 6.90 -8.64 4.63
C GLY A 460 7.62 -9.90 4.21
N ILE A 461 7.11 -10.51 3.13
CA ILE A 461 7.70 -11.66 2.43
C ILE A 461 7.49 -11.45 0.93
N GLY A 462 8.56 -11.61 0.15
CA GLY A 462 8.57 -11.33 -1.27
C GLY A 462 8.75 -9.83 -1.55
N ALA A 463 8.47 -9.43 -2.77
CA ALA A 463 8.51 -8.04 -3.20
C ALA A 463 7.35 -7.74 -4.13
N GLU A 464 6.86 -6.53 -4.07
CA GLU A 464 6.01 -5.91 -5.08
C GLU A 464 6.85 -4.98 -5.94
N TRP A 465 6.31 -4.56 -7.07
CA TRP A 465 6.85 -3.60 -8.03
C TRP A 465 8.22 -4.00 -8.64
N GLY A 466 8.64 -3.23 -9.63
CA GLY A 466 9.84 -3.55 -10.38
C GLY A 466 9.80 -4.95 -11.00
N ILE A 467 10.92 -5.39 -11.50
CA ILE A 467 11.06 -6.74 -12.08
C ILE A 467 10.83 -7.86 -11.06
N ASN A 468 11.19 -7.61 -9.78
CA ASN A 468 10.99 -8.59 -8.71
C ASN A 468 9.51 -8.77 -8.38
N GLY A 469 8.71 -7.71 -8.44
CA GLY A 469 7.25 -7.78 -8.32
C GLY A 469 6.62 -8.60 -9.43
N LEU A 470 7.07 -8.42 -10.69
CA LEU A 470 6.62 -9.25 -11.81
C LEU A 470 7.00 -10.73 -11.62
N LYS A 471 8.25 -11.02 -11.23
CA LYS A 471 8.72 -12.37 -10.90
C LYS A 471 7.88 -13.01 -9.78
N GLY A 472 7.39 -12.22 -8.84
CA GLY A 472 6.50 -12.65 -7.75
C GLY A 472 5.14 -13.21 -8.21
N PHE A 473 4.74 -12.99 -9.47
CA PHE A 473 3.54 -13.53 -10.11
C PHE A 473 3.86 -14.69 -11.08
N CYS A 474 5.11 -15.19 -11.10
CA CYS A 474 5.57 -16.21 -12.01
C CYS A 474 6.18 -17.43 -11.33
N ASN A 475 6.14 -18.57 -12.01
CA ASN A 475 7.03 -19.68 -11.76
C ASN A 475 8.31 -19.49 -12.56
N VAL A 476 9.44 -19.83 -11.96
CA VAL A 476 10.71 -19.97 -12.67
C VAL A 476 10.75 -21.36 -13.32
N GLN A 477 11.07 -21.40 -14.61
CA GLN A 477 11.23 -22.66 -15.35
C GLN A 477 12.58 -22.67 -16.04
N SER A 478 13.35 -23.72 -15.84
CA SER A 478 14.57 -23.98 -16.61
C SER A 478 14.25 -24.92 -17.78
N LEU A 479 14.52 -24.49 -18.99
CA LEU A 479 14.36 -25.25 -20.22
C LEU A 479 15.72 -25.71 -20.74
N PHE A 480 15.93 -27.02 -20.78
CA PHE A 480 17.14 -27.65 -21.34
C PHE A 480 16.83 -28.14 -22.74
N VAL A 481 17.51 -27.63 -23.74
CA VAL A 481 17.39 -28.04 -25.13
C VAL A 481 18.69 -28.70 -25.55
N SER A 482 18.66 -30.00 -25.84
CA SER A 482 19.80 -30.72 -26.43
C SER A 482 19.89 -30.39 -27.93
N LYS A 483 21.08 -30.07 -28.41
CA LYS A 483 21.36 -29.90 -29.82
C LYS A 483 21.91 -31.22 -30.37
N LEU A 484 20.99 -32.06 -30.85
CA LEU A 484 21.31 -33.37 -31.42
C LEU A 484 21.94 -33.22 -32.80
#